data_40c2046e93ef685a34f40a183165f598
#
_entry.id   40c2046e93ef685a34f40a183165f598
#
_cell.length_a   1.000
_cell.length_b   1.000
_cell.length_c   1.000
_cell.angle_alpha   90.00
_cell.angle_beta   90.00
_cell.angle_gamma   90.00
#
_symmetry.space_group_name_H-M   'P 1'
#
loop_
_entity.id
_entity.type
_entity.pdbx_description
1 polymer ?
#
loop_
_entity_poly.entity_id
_entity_poly.type
_entity_poly.pdbx_seq_one_letter_code
_entity_poly.pdbx_strand_id
1 'polypeptide(L)'
;MANAEKFISLYKVLEDLLEEKCREEGRSTVNAVYQYISAMGNVRFRDKLDLCRQVRNLITHSADIDGCPPIEPSDGLMRTLEEIVSYFQKPPLVLDRATAADRLLVATPRDRVVWLMQRMARNGYSHVPVMENDRLTGVFSASTPFAMAMDENRLAVDDQTRLDEVREALRP
;
A
#
# COMPACT_ATOMS: atom_id res chain seq x y z
N MET A 1 20.44 30.14 5.38
CA MET A 1 20.50 29.28 4.17
C MET A 1 19.14 29.39 3.50
N ALA A 2 19.08 29.79 2.25
CA ALA A 2 17.82 29.92 1.51
C ALA A 2 17.16 28.55 1.33
N ASN A 3 15.84 28.51 1.19
CA ASN A 3 15.11 27.26 1.02
C ASN A 3 15.52 26.55 -0.28
N ALA A 4 15.91 27.27 -1.32
CA ALA A 4 16.39 26.70 -2.57
C ALA A 4 17.62 25.79 -2.36
N GLU A 5 18.63 26.25 -1.61
CA GLU A 5 19.84 25.43 -1.32
C GLU A 5 19.50 24.19 -0.50
N LYS A 6 18.65 24.35 0.53
CA LYS A 6 18.19 23.22 1.36
C LYS A 6 17.39 22.22 0.54
N PHE A 7 16.52 22.73 -0.35
CA PHE A 7 15.71 21.90 -1.23
C PHE A 7 16.58 21.02 -2.14
N ILE A 8 17.59 21.62 -2.80
CA ILE A 8 18.52 20.87 -3.67
C ILE A 8 19.27 19.81 -2.88
N SER A 9 19.79 20.16 -1.69
CA SER A 9 20.49 19.20 -0.83
C SER A 9 19.59 18.03 -0.42
N LEU A 10 18.36 18.29 -0.02
CA LEU A 10 17.41 17.27 0.38
C LEU A 10 16.94 16.43 -0.82
N TYR A 11 16.77 17.08 -1.98
CA TYR A 11 16.40 16.36 -3.21
C TYR A 11 17.52 15.42 -3.68
N LYS A 12 18.79 15.79 -3.46
CA LYS A 12 19.92 14.90 -3.74
C LYS A 12 19.86 13.63 -2.87
N VAL A 13 19.51 13.76 -1.59
CA VAL A 13 19.28 12.59 -0.72
C VAL A 13 18.18 11.68 -1.30
N LEU A 14 17.09 12.26 -1.82
CA LEU A 14 16.03 11.51 -2.47
C LEU A 14 16.51 10.78 -3.73
N GLU A 15 17.29 11.45 -4.59
CA GLU A 15 17.88 10.83 -5.80
C GLU A 15 18.72 9.61 -5.41
N ASP A 16 19.63 9.76 -4.45
CA ASP A 16 20.52 8.69 -3.99
C ASP A 16 19.73 7.48 -3.45
N LEU A 17 18.68 7.73 -2.64
CA LEU A 17 17.78 6.68 -2.13
C LEU A 17 17.05 5.92 -3.25
N LEU A 18 16.55 6.64 -4.24
CA LEU A 18 15.83 6.02 -5.34
C LEU A 18 16.75 5.28 -6.31
N GLU A 19 17.96 5.77 -6.52
CA GLU A 19 19.00 5.05 -7.27
C GLU A 19 19.39 3.74 -6.61
N GLU A 20 19.58 3.75 -5.28
CA GLU A 20 19.85 2.52 -4.52
C GLU A 20 18.73 1.51 -4.65
N LYS A 21 17.49 1.94 -4.48
CA LYS A 21 16.31 1.08 -4.67
C LYS A 21 16.19 0.52 -6.09
N CYS A 22 16.44 1.35 -7.11
CA CYS A 22 16.48 0.87 -8.50
C CYS A 22 17.53 -0.22 -8.67
N ARG A 23 18.71 -0.06 -8.05
CA ARG A 23 19.80 -1.05 -8.10
C ARG A 23 19.41 -2.36 -7.41
N GLU A 24 18.80 -2.27 -6.23
CA GLU A 24 18.28 -3.45 -5.50
C GLU A 24 17.22 -4.21 -6.30
N GLU A 25 16.37 -3.50 -7.05
CA GLU A 25 15.31 -4.07 -7.88
C GLU A 25 15.78 -4.50 -9.29
N GLY A 26 17.08 -4.36 -9.58
CA GLY A 26 17.64 -4.69 -10.92
C GLY A 26 17.17 -3.74 -12.03
N ARG A 27 16.75 -2.53 -11.68
CA ARG A 27 16.32 -1.49 -12.63
C ARG A 27 17.47 -0.56 -12.99
N SER A 28 17.31 0.20 -14.08
CA SER A 28 18.23 1.27 -14.42
C SER A 28 18.21 2.37 -13.34
N THR A 29 19.38 2.90 -12.98
CA THR A 29 19.49 4.05 -12.08
C THR A 29 19.32 5.38 -12.81
N VAL A 30 19.36 5.38 -14.15
CA VAL A 30 19.17 6.60 -14.95
C VAL A 30 17.76 7.14 -14.76
N ASN A 31 17.63 8.40 -14.35
CA ASN A 31 16.36 9.04 -14.06
C ASN A 31 15.48 8.27 -13.04
N ALA A 32 16.10 7.74 -11.98
CA ALA A 32 15.45 6.93 -10.96
C ALA A 32 14.15 7.58 -10.41
N VAL A 33 14.17 8.88 -10.14
CA VAL A 33 12.97 9.64 -9.70
C VAL A 33 11.83 9.52 -10.70
N TYR A 34 12.09 9.69 -11.99
CA TYR A 34 11.06 9.59 -13.04
C TYR A 34 10.53 8.15 -13.17
N GLN A 35 11.39 7.15 -13.06
CA GLN A 35 10.97 5.74 -13.07
C GLN A 35 10.01 5.43 -11.92
N TYR A 36 10.31 5.94 -10.71
CA TYR A 36 9.42 5.79 -9.56
C TYR A 36 8.10 6.54 -9.74
N ILE A 37 8.10 7.76 -10.26
CA ILE A 37 6.88 8.51 -10.60
C ILE A 37 5.98 7.68 -11.53
N SER A 38 6.57 7.08 -12.58
CA SER A 38 5.83 6.31 -13.58
C SER A 38 5.27 4.99 -13.04
N ALA A 39 5.96 4.36 -12.07
CA ALA A 39 5.58 3.09 -11.48
C ALA A 39 4.60 3.22 -10.30
N MET A 40 4.45 4.42 -9.72
CA MET A 40 3.59 4.62 -8.55
C MET A 40 2.10 4.51 -8.88
N GLY A 41 1.42 3.56 -8.21
CA GLY A 41 -0.03 3.44 -8.26
C GLY A 41 -0.78 4.49 -7.43
N ASN A 42 -0.12 5.11 -6.43
CA ASN A 42 -0.70 6.17 -5.61
C ASN A 42 -0.57 7.53 -6.31
N VAL A 43 -1.63 7.97 -6.95
CA VAL A 43 -1.67 9.22 -7.74
C VAL A 43 -1.25 10.44 -6.90
N ARG A 44 -1.78 10.58 -5.67
CA ARG A 44 -1.49 11.74 -4.82
C ARG A 44 -0.01 11.84 -4.43
N PHE A 45 0.62 10.72 -4.14
CA PHE A 45 2.04 10.69 -3.81
C PHE A 45 2.91 10.92 -5.05
N ARG A 46 2.53 10.35 -6.17
CA ARG A 46 3.16 10.55 -7.48
C ARG A 46 3.20 12.01 -7.87
N ASP A 47 2.07 12.73 -7.72
CA ASP A 47 1.97 14.14 -8.10
C ASP A 47 2.87 15.02 -7.21
N LYS A 48 2.97 14.72 -5.92
CA LYS A 48 3.89 15.41 -4.99
C LYS A 48 5.35 15.22 -5.40
N LEU A 49 5.74 14.00 -5.75
CA LEU A 49 7.10 13.68 -6.18
C LEU A 49 7.43 14.35 -7.51
N ASP A 50 6.49 14.35 -8.47
CA ASP A 50 6.68 15.02 -9.76
C ASP A 50 6.79 16.54 -9.60
N LEU A 51 6.01 17.16 -8.71
CA LEU A 51 6.14 18.57 -8.37
C LEU A 51 7.55 18.89 -7.83
N CYS A 52 8.06 18.09 -6.90
CA CYS A 52 9.42 18.27 -6.37
C CYS A 52 10.49 18.16 -7.48
N ARG A 53 10.32 17.21 -8.42
CA ARG A 53 11.20 17.06 -9.59
C ARG A 53 11.17 18.31 -10.48
N GLN A 54 9.99 18.84 -10.78
CA GLN A 54 9.84 20.05 -11.60
C GLN A 54 10.51 21.25 -10.93
N VAL A 55 10.28 21.46 -9.63
CA VAL A 55 10.90 22.56 -8.86
C VAL A 55 12.42 22.43 -8.83
N ARG A 56 12.95 21.23 -8.61
CA ARG A 56 14.40 20.98 -8.67
C ARG A 56 14.97 21.36 -10.05
N ASN A 57 14.27 20.98 -11.12
CA ASN A 57 14.71 21.30 -12.47
C ASN A 57 14.72 22.81 -12.72
N LEU A 58 13.72 23.54 -12.25
CA LEU A 58 13.67 25.00 -12.35
C LEU A 58 14.86 25.65 -11.60
N ILE A 59 15.14 25.23 -10.37
CA ILE A 59 16.23 25.80 -9.57
C ILE A 59 17.60 25.49 -10.22
N THR A 60 17.78 24.28 -10.78
CA THR A 60 19.11 23.82 -11.23
C THR A 60 19.45 24.22 -12.67
N HIS A 61 18.44 24.34 -13.53
CA HIS A 61 18.65 24.50 -14.99
C HIS A 61 18.15 25.84 -15.54
N SER A 62 17.49 26.66 -14.73
CA SER A 62 17.12 28.02 -15.16
C SER A 62 18.23 29.02 -14.76
N ALA A 63 18.34 30.07 -15.54
CA ALA A 63 19.30 31.14 -15.21
C ALA A 63 18.87 31.86 -13.93
N ASP A 64 19.84 32.24 -13.12
CA ASP A 64 19.63 33.10 -11.97
C ASP A 64 19.08 34.48 -12.41
N ILE A 65 18.21 35.03 -11.60
CA ILE A 65 17.67 36.38 -11.75
C ILE A 65 18.29 37.23 -10.65
N ASP A 66 19.07 38.24 -11.03
CA ASP A 66 19.80 39.09 -10.10
C ASP A 66 20.66 38.35 -9.07
N GLY A 67 21.26 37.21 -9.51
CA GLY A 67 22.11 36.39 -8.67
C GLY A 67 21.36 35.51 -7.67
N CYS A 68 20.06 35.36 -7.84
CA CYS A 68 19.20 34.50 -7.02
C CYS A 68 18.56 33.40 -7.87
N PRO A 69 18.29 32.21 -7.32
CA PRO A 69 17.50 31.18 -8.00
C PRO A 69 16.16 31.74 -8.47
N PRO A 70 15.63 31.28 -9.62
CA PRO A 70 14.40 31.83 -10.21
C PRO A 70 13.15 31.59 -9.36
N ILE A 71 13.22 30.64 -8.43
CA ILE A 71 12.15 30.33 -7.49
C ILE A 71 12.72 30.01 -6.10
N GLU A 72 11.98 30.35 -5.08
CA GLU A 72 12.26 29.99 -3.69
C GLU A 72 11.17 29.01 -3.20
N PRO A 73 11.52 27.77 -2.87
CA PRO A 73 10.55 26.79 -2.38
C PRO A 73 9.87 27.24 -1.08
N SER A 74 8.55 27.15 -1.04
CA SER A 74 7.80 27.45 0.18
C SER A 74 8.06 26.41 1.28
N ASP A 75 7.83 26.79 2.54
CA ASP A 75 7.94 25.84 3.68
C ASP A 75 7.00 24.63 3.52
N GLY A 76 5.85 24.82 2.85
CA GLY A 76 4.93 23.73 2.54
C GLY A 76 5.54 22.72 1.58
N LEU A 77 6.28 23.20 0.57
CA LEU A 77 6.98 22.33 -0.36
C LEU A 77 8.17 21.64 0.28
N MET A 78 8.91 22.33 1.16
CA MET A 78 9.98 21.75 1.96
C MET A 78 9.47 20.58 2.79
N ARG A 79 8.39 20.76 3.56
CA ARG A 79 7.75 19.67 4.32
C ARG A 79 7.30 18.52 3.43
N THR A 80 6.79 18.82 2.24
CA THR A 80 6.42 17.75 1.28
C THR A 80 7.61 16.92 0.85
N LEU A 81 8.74 17.54 0.56
CA LEU A 81 9.97 16.82 0.19
C LEU A 81 10.52 16.00 1.37
N GLU A 82 10.49 16.55 2.59
CA GLU A 82 10.87 15.84 3.82
C GLU A 82 9.99 14.61 4.07
N GLU A 83 8.67 14.71 3.87
CA GLU A 83 7.75 13.57 3.94
C GLU A 83 8.12 12.46 2.93
N ILE A 84 8.45 12.87 1.69
CA ILE A 84 8.84 11.93 0.63
C ILE A 84 10.15 11.22 0.98
N VAL A 85 11.18 11.95 1.38
CA VAL A 85 12.47 11.39 1.79
C VAL A 85 12.27 10.42 2.95
N SER A 86 11.53 10.82 3.98
CA SER A 86 11.24 9.99 5.14
C SER A 86 10.52 8.68 4.76
N TYR A 87 9.59 8.75 3.80
CA TYR A 87 8.88 7.57 3.30
C TYR A 87 9.83 6.58 2.62
N PHE A 88 10.79 7.04 1.83
CA PHE A 88 11.76 6.16 1.18
C PHE A 88 12.87 5.66 2.11
N GLN A 89 13.24 6.44 3.12
CA GLN A 89 14.19 6.01 4.16
C GLN A 89 13.62 4.94 5.07
N LYS A 90 12.33 5.07 5.45
CA LYS A 90 11.62 4.17 6.35
C LYS A 90 10.25 3.85 5.78
N PRO A 91 10.20 3.00 4.73
CA PRO A 91 8.91 2.61 4.16
C PRO A 91 8.07 1.91 5.25
N PRO A 92 6.76 2.21 5.33
CA PRO A 92 5.90 1.55 6.30
C PRO A 92 5.92 0.04 6.03
N LEU A 93 6.23 -0.72 7.04
CA LEU A 93 6.18 -2.18 6.95
C LEU A 93 4.71 -2.62 6.83
N VAL A 94 4.48 -3.71 6.10
CA VAL A 94 3.14 -4.34 6.04
C VAL A 94 2.63 -4.64 7.44
N LEU A 95 3.53 -5.03 8.35
CA LEU A 95 3.21 -5.30 9.76
C LEU A 95 2.69 -4.07 10.51
N ASP A 96 3.10 -2.86 10.16
CA ASP A 96 2.60 -1.61 10.79
C ASP A 96 1.14 -1.33 10.41
N ARG A 97 0.65 -1.93 9.34
CA ARG A 97 -0.73 -1.81 8.83
C ARG A 97 -1.55 -3.08 9.01
N ALA A 98 -0.90 -4.18 9.38
CA ALA A 98 -1.57 -5.44 9.64
C ALA A 98 -2.42 -5.35 10.90
N THR A 99 -3.58 -5.98 10.88
CA THR A 99 -4.39 -6.15 12.09
C THR A 99 -3.66 -7.16 12.99
N ALA A 100 -3.44 -6.79 14.24
CA ALA A 100 -2.80 -7.69 15.21
C ALA A 100 -3.63 -8.98 15.38
N ALA A 101 -2.95 -10.11 15.56
CA ALA A 101 -3.57 -11.44 15.56
C ALA A 101 -4.67 -11.58 16.62
N ASP A 102 -4.53 -10.91 17.76
CA ASP A 102 -5.53 -10.86 18.86
C ASP A 102 -6.82 -10.10 18.49
N ARG A 103 -6.77 -9.29 17.43
CA ARG A 103 -7.92 -8.53 16.89
C ARG A 103 -8.50 -9.12 15.62
N LEU A 104 -7.89 -10.17 15.08
CA LEU A 104 -8.43 -10.85 13.91
C LEU A 104 -9.64 -11.69 14.28
N LEU A 105 -10.72 -11.57 13.50
CA LEU A 105 -11.74 -12.59 13.50
C LEU A 105 -11.16 -13.81 12.78
N VAL A 106 -11.05 -14.91 13.49
CA VAL A 106 -10.56 -16.19 12.96
C VAL A 106 -11.72 -17.18 13.04
N ALA A 107 -11.86 -18.00 12.01
CA ALA A 107 -12.83 -19.09 11.98
C ALA A 107 -12.12 -20.46 12.00
N THR A 108 -12.84 -21.45 12.43
CA THR A 108 -12.43 -22.87 12.38
C THR A 108 -13.32 -23.64 11.39
N PRO A 109 -12.88 -24.78 10.84
CA PRO A 109 -13.71 -25.61 9.96
C PRO A 109 -15.08 -25.98 10.53
N ARG A 110 -15.21 -26.01 11.86
CA ARG A 110 -16.46 -26.36 12.55
C ARG A 110 -17.42 -25.20 12.75
N ASP A 111 -17.01 -23.97 12.46
CA ASP A 111 -17.86 -22.80 12.60
C ASP A 111 -18.96 -22.79 11.54
N ARG A 112 -20.13 -22.28 11.94
CA ARG A 112 -21.28 -22.21 11.05
C ARG A 112 -21.15 -21.04 10.08
N VAL A 113 -21.42 -21.29 8.81
CA VAL A 113 -21.33 -20.29 7.72
C VAL A 113 -22.19 -19.07 8.03
N VAL A 114 -23.47 -19.27 8.39
CA VAL A 114 -24.42 -18.17 8.67
C VAL A 114 -23.95 -17.32 9.86
N TRP A 115 -23.46 -17.94 10.93
CA TRP A 115 -22.91 -17.23 12.09
C TRP A 115 -21.71 -16.37 11.71
N LEU A 116 -20.78 -16.92 10.90
CA LEU A 116 -19.62 -16.20 10.45
C LEU A 116 -19.98 -15.00 9.58
N MET A 117 -20.92 -15.18 8.63
CA MET A 117 -21.45 -14.10 7.80
C MET A 117 -22.06 -12.97 8.63
N GLN A 118 -22.84 -13.29 9.66
CA GLN A 118 -23.43 -12.30 10.55
C GLN A 118 -22.35 -11.49 11.30
N ARG A 119 -21.28 -12.16 11.78
CA ARG A 119 -20.16 -11.48 12.44
C ARG A 119 -19.38 -10.59 11.47
N MET A 120 -19.15 -11.07 10.25
CA MET A 120 -18.50 -10.28 9.20
C MET A 120 -19.31 -9.02 8.89
N ALA A 121 -20.61 -9.15 8.67
CA ALA A 121 -21.49 -8.02 8.39
C ALA A 121 -21.52 -6.98 9.52
N ARG A 122 -21.61 -7.41 10.78
CA ARG A 122 -21.64 -6.51 11.96
C ARG A 122 -20.33 -5.74 12.16
N ASN A 123 -19.19 -6.34 11.79
CA ASN A 123 -17.87 -5.75 12.02
C ASN A 123 -17.25 -5.15 10.76
N GLY A 124 -17.91 -5.22 9.60
CA GLY A 124 -17.39 -4.73 8.32
C GLY A 124 -16.22 -5.55 7.77
N TYR A 125 -16.10 -6.82 8.13
CA TYR A 125 -15.05 -7.68 7.63
C TYR A 125 -15.43 -8.28 6.27
N SER A 126 -14.53 -8.22 5.31
CA SER A 126 -14.70 -8.81 3.98
C SER A 126 -14.05 -10.20 3.84
N HIS A 127 -13.08 -10.51 4.69
CA HIS A 127 -12.32 -11.76 4.67
C HIS A 127 -12.06 -12.23 6.09
N VAL A 128 -12.16 -13.55 6.30
CA VAL A 128 -11.86 -14.20 7.58
C VAL A 128 -10.98 -15.42 7.33
N PRO A 129 -9.79 -15.51 7.93
CA PRO A 129 -8.95 -16.68 7.83
C PRO A 129 -9.60 -17.87 8.56
N VAL A 130 -9.54 -19.04 7.93
CA VAL A 130 -9.97 -20.31 8.52
C VAL A 130 -8.74 -21.07 8.97
N MET A 131 -8.67 -21.32 10.27
CA MET A 131 -7.51 -21.96 10.91
C MET A 131 -7.87 -23.34 11.42
N GLU A 132 -6.97 -24.30 11.19
CA GLU A 132 -7.06 -25.64 11.74
C GLU A 132 -5.68 -26.05 12.27
N ASN A 133 -5.59 -26.42 13.56
CA ASN A 133 -4.34 -26.78 14.22
C ASN A 133 -3.22 -25.71 14.03
N ASP A 134 -3.56 -24.44 14.25
CA ASP A 134 -2.70 -23.26 14.08
C ASP A 134 -2.17 -23.06 12.65
N ARG A 135 -2.77 -23.70 11.65
CA ARG A 135 -2.44 -23.52 10.25
C ARG A 135 -3.59 -22.89 9.50
N LEU A 136 -3.27 -21.95 8.61
CA LEU A 136 -4.24 -21.38 7.67
C LEU A 136 -4.63 -22.47 6.66
N THR A 137 -5.92 -22.80 6.62
CA THR A 137 -6.48 -23.83 5.71
C THR A 137 -7.33 -23.21 4.61
N GLY A 138 -7.65 -21.93 4.70
CA GLY A 138 -8.38 -21.19 3.69
C GLY A 138 -8.83 -19.83 4.17
N VAL A 139 -9.45 -19.07 3.28
CA VAL A 139 -10.03 -17.76 3.58
C VAL A 139 -11.50 -17.75 3.18
N PHE A 140 -12.37 -17.51 4.15
CA PHE A 140 -13.78 -17.26 3.89
C PHE A 140 -13.98 -15.77 3.56
N SER A 141 -14.57 -15.49 2.41
CA SER A 141 -14.81 -14.12 1.96
C SER A 141 -16.32 -13.80 1.90
N ALA A 142 -16.67 -12.52 1.91
CA ALA A 142 -18.03 -12.08 1.74
C ALA A 142 -18.66 -12.53 0.40
N SER A 143 -17.84 -12.83 -0.60
CA SER A 143 -18.26 -13.37 -1.90
C SER A 143 -18.41 -14.90 -1.93
N THR A 144 -17.91 -15.62 -0.92
CA THR A 144 -17.97 -17.09 -0.87
C THR A 144 -19.41 -17.62 -0.96
N PRO A 145 -20.41 -17.09 -0.22
CA PRO A 145 -21.80 -17.53 -0.33
C PRO A 145 -22.39 -17.30 -1.72
N PHE A 146 -22.02 -16.21 -2.37
CA PHE A 146 -22.46 -15.93 -3.74
C PHE A 146 -21.86 -16.95 -4.74
N ALA A 147 -20.57 -17.24 -4.62
CA ALA A 147 -19.92 -18.27 -5.44
C ALA A 147 -20.58 -19.66 -5.24
N MET A 148 -20.94 -19.97 -4.00
CA MET A 148 -21.65 -21.22 -3.67
C MET A 148 -23.06 -21.29 -4.29
N ALA A 149 -23.80 -20.16 -4.28
CA ALA A 149 -25.13 -20.09 -4.83
C ALA A 149 -25.17 -20.21 -6.38
N MET A 150 -24.05 -19.87 -7.05
CA MET A 150 -23.90 -19.97 -8.50
C MET A 150 -23.45 -21.36 -8.98
N ASP A 151 -23.06 -22.23 -8.06
CA ASP A 151 -22.63 -23.60 -8.38
C ASP A 151 -23.86 -24.52 -8.33
N GLU A 152 -24.36 -24.94 -9.50
CA GLU A 152 -25.59 -25.73 -9.67
C GLU A 152 -25.60 -27.06 -8.88
N ASN A 153 -24.47 -27.52 -8.39
CA ASN A 153 -24.31 -28.77 -7.65
C ASN A 153 -24.22 -28.59 -6.11
N ARG A 154 -24.48 -27.40 -5.58
CA ARG A 154 -24.23 -27.13 -4.15
C ARG A 154 -25.48 -26.92 -3.30
N LEU A 155 -25.36 -27.52 -2.11
CA LEU A 155 -26.24 -27.41 -0.97
C LEU A 155 -26.69 -25.98 -0.69
N ALA A 156 -27.97 -25.82 -0.45
CA ALA A 156 -28.49 -24.60 0.18
C ALA A 156 -27.77 -24.42 1.52
N VAL A 157 -27.17 -23.26 1.73
CA VAL A 157 -26.57 -22.90 3.02
C VAL A 157 -27.69 -22.65 4.01
N ASP A 158 -27.80 -23.49 5.02
CA ASP A 158 -28.73 -23.32 6.13
C ASP A 158 -27.96 -22.86 7.41
N ASP A 159 -28.69 -22.71 8.49
CA ASP A 159 -28.15 -22.25 9.77
C ASP A 159 -27.27 -23.32 10.47
N GLN A 160 -27.24 -24.56 9.99
CA GLN A 160 -26.41 -25.64 10.50
C GLN A 160 -25.17 -25.89 9.67
N THR A 161 -25.14 -25.43 8.42
CA THR A 161 -24.03 -25.63 7.48
C THR A 161 -22.69 -25.14 8.05
N ARG A 162 -21.67 -25.99 8.06
CA ARG A 162 -20.33 -25.71 8.58
C ARG A 162 -19.36 -25.36 7.46
N LEU A 163 -18.23 -24.72 7.82
CA LEU A 163 -17.19 -24.34 6.88
C LEU A 163 -16.47 -25.55 6.25
N ASP A 164 -16.35 -26.68 6.97
CA ASP A 164 -15.76 -27.91 6.41
C ASP A 164 -16.60 -28.54 5.30
N GLU A 165 -17.92 -28.37 5.34
CA GLU A 165 -18.84 -28.84 4.30
C GLU A 165 -18.74 -28.01 3.00
N VAL A 166 -18.20 -26.79 3.09
CA VAL A 166 -18.05 -25.85 1.97
C VAL A 166 -16.59 -25.55 1.65
N ARG A 167 -15.69 -26.42 2.07
CA ARG A 167 -14.23 -26.24 2.00
C ARG A 167 -13.72 -25.90 0.60
N GLU A 168 -14.29 -26.51 -0.44
CA GLU A 168 -13.90 -26.26 -1.83
C GLU A 168 -14.22 -24.83 -2.32
N ALA A 169 -15.15 -24.12 -1.66
CA ALA A 169 -15.47 -22.74 -1.95
C ALA A 169 -14.56 -21.74 -1.21
N LEU A 170 -13.72 -22.21 -0.26
CA LEU A 170 -12.74 -21.38 0.40
C LEU A 170 -11.57 -21.12 -0.55
N ARG A 171 -11.10 -19.88 -0.56
CA ARG A 171 -9.87 -19.55 -1.31
C ARG A 171 -8.64 -20.05 -0.54
N PRO A 172 -7.60 -20.55 -1.24
CA PRO A 172 -6.34 -20.95 -0.62
C PRO A 172 -5.59 -19.74 -0.04
#